data_c8203094249f442d0c1b9cea8fcbd48f
#
_entry.id   c8203094249f442d0c1b9cea8fcbd48f
#
_cell.length_a   1.000
_cell.length_b   1.000
_cell.length_c   1.000
_cell.angle_alpha   90.00
_cell.angle_beta   90.00
_cell.angle_gamma   90.00
#
_symmetry.space_group_name_H-M   'P 1'
#
loop_
_entity.id
_entity.type
_entity.pdbx_description
1 polymer ?
#
loop_
_entity_poly.entity_id
_entity_poly.type
_entity_poly.pdbx_seq_one_letter_code
_entity_poly.pdbx_strand_id
1 'polypeptide(L)'
;MPNTSHVMLTVLLHHDQSKTLDEIMAHLKKTGFYRDFPPEGSELVSWVVAMSYGFVINLKVEADKVRSVNRYMEQKAWGVFRYEVFPSYDFAPIAADLKKQHA
;
A
#
# COMPACT_ATOMS: atom_id res chain seq x y z
N MET A 1 -21.93 -12.74 15.08
CA MET A 1 -21.14 -12.26 13.98
C MET A 1 -20.17 -11.18 14.42
N PRO A 2 -18.92 -11.47 14.47
CA PRO A 2 -17.98 -10.45 14.88
C PRO A 2 -17.92 -9.33 13.85
N ASN A 3 -17.95 -8.11 14.34
CA ASN A 3 -17.65 -6.96 13.50
C ASN A 3 -16.15 -6.93 13.28
N THR A 4 -15.76 -7.19 12.06
CA THR A 4 -14.35 -7.07 11.72
C THR A 4 -14.02 -5.60 11.61
N SER A 5 -13.21 -5.11 12.53
CA SER A 5 -12.68 -3.76 12.44
C SER A 5 -11.69 -3.70 11.28
N HIS A 6 -11.70 -2.59 10.57
CA HIS A 6 -10.78 -2.34 9.48
C HIS A 6 -9.96 -1.09 9.77
N VAL A 7 -8.75 -1.09 9.31
CA VAL A 7 -7.88 0.09 9.30
C VAL A 7 -7.45 0.34 7.86
N MET A 8 -7.16 1.58 7.54
CA MET A 8 -6.56 1.89 6.26
C MET A 8 -5.04 1.99 6.44
N LEU A 9 -4.32 1.36 5.52
CA LEU A 9 -2.87 1.47 5.47
C LEU A 9 -2.47 2.10 4.16
N THR A 10 -1.56 3.06 4.24
CA THR A 10 -0.90 3.62 3.06
C THR A 10 0.46 2.95 2.93
N VAL A 11 0.70 2.34 1.79
CA VAL A 11 1.94 1.65 1.48
C VAL A 11 2.68 2.47 0.44
N LEU A 12 3.90 2.88 0.77
CA LEU A 12 4.77 3.62 -0.13
C LEU A 12 5.88 2.68 -0.59
N LEU A 13 5.98 2.47 -1.89
CA LEU A 13 7.00 1.61 -2.48
C LEU A 13 7.92 2.46 -3.35
N HIS A 14 9.06 2.84 -2.77
CA HIS A 14 10.05 3.64 -3.49
C HIS A 14 10.98 2.71 -4.27
N HIS A 15 11.10 2.92 -5.57
CA HIS A 15 11.98 2.12 -6.41
C HIS A 15 13.42 2.20 -5.90
N ASP A 16 14.09 1.07 -5.86
CA ASP A 16 15.54 1.04 -5.64
C ASP A 16 16.22 1.51 -6.93
N GLN A 17 16.67 2.74 -6.94
CA GLN A 17 17.23 3.35 -8.14
C GLN A 17 18.64 2.85 -8.48
N SER A 18 19.22 1.97 -7.65
CA SER A 18 20.43 1.27 -8.03
C SER A 18 20.15 0.12 -9.00
N LYS A 19 18.87 -0.18 -9.26
CA LYS A 19 18.42 -1.23 -10.16
C LYS A 19 17.68 -0.64 -11.35
N THR A 20 17.71 -1.35 -12.48
CA THR A 20 16.89 -0.95 -13.63
C THR A 20 15.43 -1.36 -13.40
N LEU A 21 14.51 -0.73 -14.12
CA LEU A 21 13.11 -1.10 -14.07
C LEU A 21 12.90 -2.56 -14.49
N ASP A 22 13.66 -3.04 -15.47
CA ASP A 22 13.57 -4.42 -15.91
C ASP A 22 13.98 -5.40 -14.81
N GLU A 23 15.00 -5.07 -14.04
CA GLU A 23 15.42 -5.87 -12.88
C GLU A 23 14.35 -5.90 -11.81
N ILE A 24 13.73 -4.74 -11.52
CA ILE A 24 12.66 -4.65 -10.53
C ILE A 24 11.46 -5.48 -10.98
N MET A 25 11.04 -5.34 -12.23
CA MET A 25 9.91 -6.07 -12.78
C MET A 25 10.15 -7.57 -12.76
N ALA A 26 11.36 -8.01 -13.13
CA ALA A 26 11.71 -9.42 -13.12
C ALA A 26 11.64 -9.99 -11.70
N HIS A 27 12.11 -9.25 -10.71
CA HIS A 27 12.05 -9.67 -9.31
C HIS A 27 10.60 -9.80 -8.84
N LEU A 28 9.77 -8.81 -9.14
CA LEU A 28 8.36 -8.83 -8.71
C LEU A 28 7.59 -9.97 -9.39
N LYS A 29 7.91 -10.28 -10.65
CA LYS A 29 7.32 -11.42 -11.33
C LYS A 29 7.75 -12.73 -10.65
N LYS A 30 9.02 -12.85 -10.31
CA LYS A 30 9.56 -14.05 -9.66
C LYS A 30 8.92 -14.30 -8.30
N THR A 31 8.70 -13.24 -7.51
CA THR A 31 8.11 -13.38 -6.19
C THR A 31 6.59 -13.52 -6.22
N GLY A 32 5.95 -13.22 -7.33
CA GLY A 32 4.50 -13.22 -7.46
C GLY A 32 3.82 -12.01 -6.84
N PHE A 33 4.54 -10.89 -6.74
CA PHE A 33 4.01 -9.67 -6.13
C PHE A 33 2.68 -9.25 -6.76
N TYR A 34 2.65 -9.13 -8.09
CA TYR A 34 1.44 -8.71 -8.80
C TYR A 34 0.36 -9.78 -8.80
N ARG A 35 0.75 -11.04 -8.94
CA ARG A 35 -0.19 -12.15 -8.99
C ARG A 35 -1.00 -12.28 -7.71
N ASP A 36 -0.35 -12.10 -6.58
CA ASP A 36 -0.94 -12.40 -5.27
C ASP A 36 -1.47 -11.16 -4.55
N PHE A 37 -1.33 -9.98 -5.14
CA PHE A 37 -1.81 -8.73 -4.54
C PHE A 37 -3.34 -8.61 -4.71
N PRO A 38 -4.09 -8.09 -3.73
CA PRO A 38 -3.64 -7.57 -2.44
C PRO A 38 -3.38 -8.65 -1.40
N PRO A 39 -2.62 -8.32 -0.32
CA PRO A 39 -2.37 -9.28 0.74
C PRO A 39 -3.64 -9.80 1.41
N GLU A 40 -3.54 -10.99 1.99
CA GLU A 40 -4.66 -11.61 2.69
C GLU A 40 -5.24 -10.67 3.75
N GLY A 41 -6.58 -10.61 3.78
CA GLY A 41 -7.29 -9.76 4.73
C GLY A 41 -7.30 -8.29 4.35
N SER A 42 -6.87 -7.96 3.14
CA SER A 42 -6.87 -6.58 2.66
C SER A 42 -7.66 -6.42 1.37
N GLU A 43 -8.07 -5.18 1.13
CA GLU A 43 -8.84 -4.80 -0.05
C GLU A 43 -8.17 -3.56 -0.64
N LEU A 44 -7.97 -3.56 -1.94
CA LEU A 44 -7.34 -2.44 -2.63
C LEU A 44 -8.31 -1.27 -2.70
N VAL A 45 -7.90 -0.13 -2.16
CA VAL A 45 -8.67 1.11 -2.25
C VAL A 45 -8.17 1.95 -3.42
N SER A 46 -6.87 2.14 -3.52
CA SER A 46 -6.26 2.89 -4.62
C SER A 46 -4.82 2.47 -4.82
N TRP A 47 -4.35 2.61 -6.04
CA TRP A 47 -2.96 2.30 -6.39
C TRP A 47 -2.55 3.27 -7.49
N VAL A 48 -1.67 4.18 -7.16
CA VAL A 48 -1.18 5.17 -8.12
C VAL A 48 0.32 5.09 -8.26
N VAL A 49 0.80 5.50 -9.41
CA VAL A 49 2.24 5.72 -9.64
C VAL A 49 2.53 7.17 -9.33
N ALA A 50 3.42 7.41 -8.38
CA ALA A 50 3.99 8.74 -8.16
C ALA A 50 5.26 8.79 -9.00
N MET A 51 5.24 9.62 -10.04
CA MET A 51 6.35 9.67 -11.00
C MET A 51 7.66 9.95 -10.28
N SER A 52 8.71 9.23 -10.67
CA SER A 52 10.06 9.27 -10.09
C SER A 52 10.17 8.64 -8.70
N TYR A 53 9.07 8.31 -8.05
CA TYR A 53 9.08 7.73 -6.72
C TYR A 53 8.83 6.23 -6.76
N GLY A 54 7.67 5.84 -7.26
CA GLY A 54 7.23 4.45 -7.27
C GLY A 54 5.73 4.36 -7.07
N PHE A 55 5.29 3.50 -6.15
CA PHE A 55 3.86 3.27 -5.94
C PHE A 55 3.38 3.89 -4.63
N VAL A 56 2.17 4.43 -4.68
CA VAL A 56 1.43 4.83 -3.49
C VAL A 56 0.14 4.02 -3.49
N ILE A 57 -0.01 3.16 -2.51
CA ILE A 57 -1.12 2.20 -2.45
C ILE A 57 -1.88 2.42 -1.15
N ASN A 58 -3.20 2.46 -1.23
CA ASN A 58 -4.05 2.49 -0.05
C ASN A 58 -4.83 1.19 0.04
N LEU A 59 -4.79 0.57 1.19
CA LEU A 59 -5.45 -0.70 1.47
C LEU A 59 -6.40 -0.55 2.65
N LYS A 60 -7.56 -1.18 2.54
CA LYS A 60 -8.44 -1.38 3.68
C LYS A 60 -8.13 -2.78 4.22
N VAL A 61 -7.73 -2.86 5.48
CA VAL A 61 -7.16 -4.08 6.05
C VAL A 61 -7.92 -4.46 7.31
N GLU A 62 -8.27 -5.73 7.43
CA GLU A 62 -8.80 -6.24 8.70
C GLU A 62 -7.77 -6.01 9.78
N ALA A 63 -8.22 -5.50 10.93
CA ALA A 63 -7.32 -5.05 11.99
C ALA A 63 -6.35 -6.14 12.48
N ASP A 64 -6.78 -7.40 12.44
CA ASP A 64 -5.94 -8.52 12.84
C ASP A 64 -5.04 -9.06 11.72
N LYS A 65 -5.09 -8.44 10.53
CA LYS A 65 -4.29 -8.84 9.36
C LYS A 65 -3.24 -7.80 8.97
N VAL A 66 -3.02 -6.79 9.78
CA VAL A 66 -2.03 -5.76 9.50
C VAL A 66 -0.64 -6.38 9.31
N ARG A 67 -0.29 -7.36 10.14
CA ARG A 67 0.98 -8.05 10.01
C ARG A 67 1.14 -8.73 8.64
N SER A 68 0.05 -9.24 8.07
CA SER A 68 0.09 -9.89 6.75
C SER A 68 0.55 -8.94 5.67
N VAL A 69 0.16 -7.66 5.75
CA VAL A 69 0.60 -6.64 4.79
C VAL A 69 2.11 -6.45 4.88
N ASN A 70 2.63 -6.29 6.10
CA ASN A 70 4.06 -6.11 6.28
C ASN A 70 4.85 -7.34 5.82
N ARG A 71 4.37 -8.54 6.17
CA ARG A 71 5.01 -9.78 5.74
C ARG A 71 5.02 -9.93 4.22
N TYR A 72 3.93 -9.51 3.57
CA TYR A 72 3.85 -9.52 2.12
C TYR A 72 4.97 -8.67 1.51
N MET A 73 5.16 -7.46 2.03
CA MET A 73 6.22 -6.58 1.55
C MET A 73 7.60 -7.18 1.78
N GLU A 74 7.82 -7.75 2.95
CA GLU A 74 9.10 -8.41 3.27
C GLU A 74 9.40 -9.56 2.32
N GLN A 75 8.39 -10.34 1.96
CA GLN A 75 8.58 -11.54 1.14
C GLN A 75 8.65 -11.24 -0.36
N LYS A 76 7.95 -10.23 -0.83
CA LYS A 76 7.74 -10.03 -2.27
C LYS A 76 8.34 -8.76 -2.83
N ALA A 77 8.58 -7.77 -2.01
CA ALA A 77 9.09 -6.47 -2.45
C ALA A 77 10.48 -6.15 -1.91
N TRP A 78 11.01 -6.98 -1.03
CA TRP A 78 12.32 -6.74 -0.43
C TRP A 78 13.41 -6.78 -1.50
N GLY A 79 14.31 -5.80 -1.45
CA GLY A 79 15.46 -5.75 -2.34
C GLY A 79 15.26 -4.96 -3.62
N VAL A 80 14.01 -4.62 -3.97
CA VAL A 80 13.71 -3.80 -5.16
C VAL A 80 12.93 -2.54 -4.82
N PHE A 81 12.31 -2.51 -3.63
CA PHE A 81 11.66 -1.31 -3.10
C PHE A 81 12.19 -1.02 -1.70
N ARG A 82 12.33 0.27 -1.41
CA ARG A 82 12.34 0.72 -0.04
C ARG A 82 10.88 1.01 0.28
N TYR A 83 10.32 0.32 1.27
CA TYR A 83 8.90 0.43 1.54
C TYR A 83 8.63 1.04 2.92
N GLU A 84 7.48 1.68 3.01
CA GLU A 84 6.97 2.22 4.25
C GLU A 84 5.48 1.91 4.30
N VAL A 85 4.98 1.58 5.49
CA VAL A 85 3.56 1.28 5.70
C VAL A 85 3.07 2.13 6.86
N PHE A 86 2.06 2.93 6.62
CA PHE A 86 1.52 3.85 7.62
C PHE A 86 0.03 3.64 7.80
N PRO A 87 -0.47 3.68 9.05
CA PRO A 87 -1.90 3.84 9.28
C PRO A 87 -2.35 5.17 8.66
N SER A 88 -3.51 5.17 8.06
CA SER A 88 -4.05 6.37 7.42
C SER A 88 -5.56 6.40 7.58
N TYR A 89 -6.18 7.52 7.26
CA TYR A 89 -7.63 7.63 7.21
C TYR A 89 -8.01 8.65 6.15
N ASP A 90 -9.23 8.53 5.65
CA ASP A 90 -9.73 9.41 4.60
C ASP A 90 -10.09 10.77 5.19
N PHE A 91 -9.39 11.80 4.77
CA PHE A 91 -9.62 13.16 5.24
C PHE A 91 -10.61 13.93 4.37
N ALA A 92 -10.99 13.40 3.22
CA ALA A 92 -11.85 14.13 2.29
C ALA A 92 -13.19 14.59 2.90
N PRO A 93 -13.90 13.74 3.67
CA PRO A 93 -15.13 14.20 4.31
C PRO A 93 -14.89 15.31 5.33
N ILE A 94 -13.80 15.21 6.08
CA ILE A 94 -13.42 16.22 7.07
C ILE A 94 -13.08 17.54 6.37
N ALA A 95 -12.32 17.44 5.28
CA ALA A 95 -11.94 18.61 4.49
C ALA A 95 -13.18 19.32 3.90
N ALA A 96 -14.17 18.54 3.46
CA ALA A 96 -15.42 19.11 2.94
C ALA A 96 -16.17 19.90 4.01
N ASP A 97 -16.24 19.38 5.23
CA ASP A 97 -16.87 20.07 6.35
C ASP A 97 -16.10 21.34 6.73
N LEU A 98 -14.77 21.25 6.76
CA LEU A 98 -13.93 22.41 7.07
C LEU A 98 -14.09 23.49 6.01
N LYS A 99 -14.21 23.12 4.74
CA LYS A 99 -14.45 24.07 3.66
C LYS A 99 -15.74 24.84 3.86
N LYS A 100 -16.81 24.16 4.29
CA LYS A 100 -18.07 24.81 4.57
C LYS A 100 -17.95 25.79 5.75
N GLN A 101 -17.21 25.41 6.80
CA GLN A 101 -17.00 26.23 7.98
C GLN A 101 -16.15 27.46 7.70
N HIS A 102 -15.27 27.38 6.73
CA HIS A 102 -14.31 28.45 6.39
C HIS A 102 -14.61 29.14 5.06
N ALA A 103 -15.81 28.93 4.55
CA ALA A 103 -16.23 29.55 3.30
C ALA A 103 -16.53 31.04 3.47
#